data_6f4f7fb68eae78686f36ab6cd0bc1372
#
_entry.id   6f4f7fb68eae78686f36ab6cd0bc1372
#
_cell.length_a   1.000
_cell.length_b   1.000
_cell.length_c   1.000
_cell.angle_alpha   90.00
_cell.angle_beta   90.00
_cell.angle_gamma   90.00
#
_symmetry.space_group_name_H-M   'P 1'
#
loop_
_entity.id
_entity.type
_entity.pdbx_description
1 polymer ?
#
loop_
_entity_poly.entity_id
_entity_poly.type
_entity_poly.pdbx_seq_one_letter_code
_entity_poly.pdbx_strand_id
1 'polypeptide(L)'
;MGEKNIGRFKKDIGLENFLCLGLFLTFFILIGRKMGGINMIKTMMNTGFDLLMNVCLYLMAIAVLAGAISGLFSEFGVIALVNKLLSKIMKPIYDLPGASSLGMLNCYLSDNPAILTLAHDDNFRRYFKKYQMPALTNLGTAFGMGLITTTTMMGLNVEGAVTSALIGNLGAVIGSIVSVRLMMQATKKMYGTTEFVEVKSSVEIPENSRVVREGSAGSRFIQAILDGGKVGVDMGLSIIPGVVIICTLVIILTNGPGAEGVYTGAANEGVGILPWIGSKLSFILSPLFGFSSPEAIAVPITALGSTGAAIGTVAKMAAVGKVSGNDIAVFTAICMCWSGYISTHIAMMDALGTKEATGKALISHTIGGLVAGAAAHILYMIFHMF
;
A
#
# COMPACT_ATOMS: atom_id res chain seq x y z
N MET A 1 4.99 -35.57 2.34
CA MET A 1 5.72 -35.34 1.08
C MET A 1 4.75 -34.60 0.17
N GLY A 2 4.83 -33.27 0.13
CA GLY A 2 3.96 -32.45 -0.71
C GLY A 2 4.35 -32.62 -2.18
N GLU A 3 3.38 -32.92 -3.03
CA GLU A 3 3.53 -32.85 -4.48
C GLU A 3 4.06 -31.46 -4.84
N LYS A 4 5.30 -31.40 -5.34
CA LYS A 4 5.83 -30.23 -6.01
C LYS A 4 4.94 -30.00 -7.22
N ASN A 5 4.20 -28.91 -7.22
CA ASN A 5 3.43 -28.45 -8.35
C ASN A 5 4.41 -28.22 -9.53
N ILE A 6 4.63 -29.25 -10.32
CA ILE A 6 5.48 -29.19 -11.51
C ILE A 6 4.72 -28.33 -12.51
N GLY A 7 5.23 -27.13 -12.79
CA GLY A 7 4.63 -26.20 -13.72
C GLY A 7 4.37 -26.84 -15.11
N ARG A 8 3.46 -26.28 -15.87
CA ARG A 8 3.15 -26.75 -17.23
C ARG A 8 4.40 -26.68 -18.11
N PHE A 9 4.78 -27.80 -18.72
CA PHE A 9 5.82 -27.82 -19.73
C PHE A 9 5.33 -27.11 -21.01
N LYS A 10 6.12 -26.17 -21.53
CA LYS A 10 5.93 -25.49 -22.80
C LYS A 10 7.14 -25.73 -23.70
N LYS A 11 6.99 -25.53 -24.99
CA LYS A 11 8.13 -25.53 -25.93
C LYS A 11 9.12 -24.41 -25.55
N ASP A 12 10.41 -24.70 -25.58
CA ASP A 12 11.47 -23.74 -25.24
C ASP A 12 11.41 -22.49 -26.12
N ILE A 13 11.12 -22.67 -27.40
CA ILE A 13 10.95 -21.58 -28.36
C ILE A 13 9.50 -21.58 -28.86
N GLY A 14 8.79 -20.50 -28.64
CA GLY A 14 7.41 -20.29 -29.05
C GLY A 14 7.08 -18.81 -29.22
N LEU A 15 5.85 -18.50 -29.57
CA LEU A 15 5.38 -17.13 -29.79
C LEU A 15 5.62 -16.22 -28.56
N GLU A 16 5.52 -16.77 -27.34
CA GLU A 16 5.75 -16.03 -26.10
C GLU A 16 7.15 -15.43 -26.01
N ASN A 17 8.17 -16.11 -26.52
CA ASN A 17 9.56 -15.63 -26.52
C ASN A 17 9.69 -14.36 -27.38
N PHE A 18 9.14 -14.39 -28.59
CA PHE A 18 9.18 -13.24 -29.50
C PHE A 18 8.33 -12.08 -29.00
N LEU A 19 7.16 -12.35 -28.44
CA LEU A 19 6.30 -11.32 -27.85
C LEU A 19 6.99 -10.67 -26.63
N CYS A 20 7.55 -11.45 -25.71
CA CYS A 20 8.26 -10.95 -24.55
C CYS A 20 9.46 -10.08 -24.97
N LEU A 21 10.32 -10.60 -25.87
CA LEU A 21 11.48 -9.86 -26.37
C LEU A 21 11.05 -8.60 -27.13
N GLY A 22 10.05 -8.69 -27.97
CA GLY A 22 9.52 -7.56 -28.75
C GLY A 22 8.96 -6.46 -27.84
N LEU A 23 8.15 -6.81 -26.86
CA LEU A 23 7.63 -5.84 -25.86
C LEU A 23 8.75 -5.20 -25.04
N PHE A 24 9.71 -6.02 -24.58
CA PHE A 24 10.86 -5.55 -23.83
C PHE A 24 11.69 -4.54 -24.64
N LEU A 25 12.10 -4.91 -25.85
CA LEU A 25 12.88 -4.04 -26.73
C LEU A 25 12.11 -2.76 -27.08
N THR A 26 10.82 -2.87 -27.41
CA THR A 26 9.98 -1.71 -27.74
C THR A 26 9.90 -0.74 -26.58
N PHE A 27 9.67 -1.24 -25.35
CA PHE A 27 9.62 -0.44 -24.14
C PHE A 27 10.92 0.34 -23.94
N PHE A 28 12.07 -0.35 -23.95
CA PHE A 28 13.36 0.29 -23.71
C PHE A 28 13.78 1.23 -24.85
N ILE A 29 13.47 0.90 -26.11
CA ILE A 29 13.74 1.78 -27.24
C ILE A 29 12.91 3.07 -27.15
N LEU A 30 11.63 2.99 -26.82
CA LEU A 30 10.78 4.18 -26.70
C LEU A 30 11.23 5.11 -25.57
N ILE A 31 11.54 4.56 -24.41
CA ILE A 31 12.03 5.33 -23.27
C ILE A 31 13.43 5.89 -23.58
N GLY A 32 14.31 5.07 -24.12
CA GLY A 32 15.67 5.47 -24.46
C GLY A 32 15.73 6.56 -25.54
N ARG A 33 14.78 6.56 -26.50
CA ARG A 33 14.64 7.66 -27.47
C ARG A 33 14.28 8.98 -26.81
N LYS A 34 13.47 8.95 -25.75
CA LYS A 34 13.02 10.18 -25.06
C LYS A 34 14.05 10.68 -24.05
N MET A 35 14.66 9.80 -23.28
CA MET A 35 15.61 10.14 -22.21
C MET A 35 17.08 10.19 -22.68
N GLY A 36 17.40 9.56 -23.82
CA GLY A 36 18.75 9.15 -24.18
C GLY A 36 19.10 7.81 -23.52
N GLY A 37 19.66 6.86 -24.27
CA GLY A 37 19.88 5.48 -23.78
C GLY A 37 20.79 5.44 -22.55
N ILE A 38 21.84 6.26 -22.50
CA ILE A 38 22.77 6.34 -21.35
C ILE A 38 22.06 6.91 -20.12
N ASN A 39 21.28 7.99 -20.29
CA ASN A 39 20.56 8.63 -19.18
C ASN A 39 19.48 7.71 -18.64
N MET A 40 18.75 7.00 -19.50
CA MET A 40 17.77 6.00 -19.08
C MET A 40 18.40 4.95 -18.15
N ILE A 41 19.54 4.36 -18.55
CA ILE A 41 20.22 3.35 -17.72
C ILE A 41 20.68 3.96 -16.41
N LYS A 42 21.31 5.14 -16.45
CA LYS A 42 21.74 5.85 -15.23
C LYS A 42 20.56 6.15 -14.30
N THR A 43 19.45 6.65 -14.84
CA THR A 43 18.24 6.92 -14.06
C THR A 43 17.70 5.64 -13.41
N MET A 44 17.63 4.54 -14.14
CA MET A 44 17.17 3.26 -13.58
C MET A 44 18.06 2.80 -12.42
N MET A 45 19.39 2.88 -12.59
CA MET A 45 20.33 2.50 -11.53
C MET A 45 20.25 3.43 -10.32
N ASN A 46 20.25 4.74 -10.54
CA ASN A 46 20.18 5.74 -9.48
C ASN A 46 18.84 5.69 -8.73
N THR A 47 17.74 5.52 -9.46
CA THR A 47 16.39 5.34 -8.86
C THR A 47 16.31 4.05 -8.05
N GLY A 48 16.83 2.94 -8.60
CA GLY A 48 16.87 1.66 -7.88
C GLY A 48 17.69 1.75 -6.59
N PHE A 49 18.83 2.43 -6.63
CA PHE A 49 19.67 2.67 -5.45
C PHE A 49 18.96 3.58 -4.43
N ASP A 50 18.34 4.68 -4.88
CA ASP A 50 17.59 5.59 -4.04
C ASP A 50 16.42 4.88 -3.33
N LEU A 51 15.65 4.07 -4.09
CA LEU A 51 14.57 3.25 -3.54
C LEU A 51 15.07 2.23 -2.53
N LEU A 52 16.21 1.57 -2.79
CA LEU A 52 16.79 0.62 -1.85
C LEU A 52 17.18 1.31 -0.54
N MET A 53 17.94 2.39 -0.63
CA MET A 53 18.55 3.05 0.53
C MET A 53 17.54 3.88 1.32
N ASN A 54 16.74 4.69 0.63
CA ASN A 54 15.88 5.69 1.26
C ASN A 54 14.43 5.21 1.45
N VAL A 55 14.02 4.14 0.75
CA VAL A 55 12.67 3.58 0.90
C VAL A 55 12.73 2.21 1.57
N CYS A 56 13.38 1.20 0.97
CA CYS A 56 13.34 -0.16 1.51
C CYS A 56 13.97 -0.27 2.91
N LEU A 57 15.17 0.31 3.11
CA LEU A 57 15.83 0.26 4.41
C LEU A 57 15.09 1.10 5.47
N TYR A 58 14.52 2.23 5.06
CA TYR A 58 13.67 3.04 5.94
C TYR A 58 12.41 2.27 6.36
N LEU A 59 11.71 1.64 5.41
CA LEU A 59 10.53 0.81 5.69
C LEU A 59 10.90 -0.41 6.56
N MET A 60 12.05 -1.01 6.33
CA MET A 60 12.57 -2.10 7.16
C MET A 60 12.78 -1.64 8.60
N ALA A 61 13.39 -0.47 8.83
CA ALA A 61 13.57 0.08 10.18
C ALA A 61 12.23 0.31 10.89
N ILE A 62 11.23 0.87 10.20
CA ILE A 62 9.87 1.03 10.73
C ILE A 62 9.24 -0.34 11.01
N ALA A 63 9.38 -1.32 10.11
CA ALA A 63 8.86 -2.66 10.28
C ALA A 63 9.47 -3.37 11.50
N VAL A 64 10.75 -3.15 11.79
CA VAL A 64 11.42 -3.66 13.00
C VAL A 64 10.76 -3.10 14.27
N LEU A 65 10.52 -1.79 14.32
CA LEU A 65 9.87 -1.16 15.47
C LEU A 65 8.41 -1.60 15.62
N ALA A 66 7.66 -1.62 14.52
CA ALA A 66 6.28 -2.10 14.50
C ALA A 66 6.18 -3.58 14.87
N GLY A 67 7.11 -4.41 14.38
CA GLY A 67 7.23 -5.82 14.71
C GLY A 67 7.51 -6.04 16.19
N ALA A 68 8.41 -5.25 16.79
CA ALA A 68 8.69 -5.30 18.22
C ALA A 68 7.43 -5.02 19.07
N ILE A 69 6.67 -3.98 18.72
CA ILE A 69 5.38 -3.66 19.37
C ILE A 69 4.37 -4.78 19.17
N SER A 70 4.25 -5.30 17.94
CA SER A 70 3.35 -6.41 17.63
C SER A 70 3.69 -7.67 18.40
N GLY A 71 4.99 -7.98 18.56
CA GLY A 71 5.46 -9.09 19.38
C GLY A 71 5.07 -8.95 20.84
N LEU A 72 5.17 -7.74 21.41
CA LEU A 72 4.68 -7.45 22.76
C LEU A 72 3.17 -7.64 22.87
N PHE A 73 2.40 -7.13 21.91
CA PHE A 73 0.95 -7.23 21.91
C PHE A 73 0.48 -8.69 21.81
N SER A 74 1.21 -9.51 21.06
CA SER A 74 0.98 -10.94 20.98
C SER A 74 1.28 -11.62 22.32
N GLU A 75 2.50 -11.43 22.84
CA GLU A 75 2.98 -12.09 24.06
C GLU A 75 2.11 -11.77 25.27
N PHE A 76 1.71 -10.51 25.45
CA PHE A 76 0.92 -10.07 26.61
C PHE A 76 -0.59 -10.05 26.38
N GLY A 77 -1.07 -10.62 25.27
CA GLY A 77 -2.49 -10.86 25.00
C GLY A 77 -3.30 -9.64 24.55
N VAL A 78 -2.64 -8.54 24.18
CA VAL A 78 -3.30 -7.32 23.69
C VAL A 78 -4.07 -7.62 22.39
N ILE A 79 -3.54 -8.49 21.53
CA ILE A 79 -4.23 -8.92 20.29
C ILE A 79 -5.60 -9.53 20.61
N ALA A 80 -5.66 -10.42 21.60
CA ALA A 80 -6.91 -11.06 22.01
C ALA A 80 -7.91 -10.05 22.60
N LEU A 81 -7.41 -9.11 23.43
CA LEU A 81 -8.23 -8.03 23.99
C LEU A 81 -8.84 -7.15 22.91
N VAL A 82 -8.02 -6.66 21.98
CA VAL A 82 -8.46 -5.82 20.86
C VAL A 82 -9.42 -6.56 19.95
N ASN A 83 -9.13 -7.84 19.64
CA ASN A 83 -10.04 -8.67 18.88
C ASN A 83 -11.42 -8.75 19.55
N LYS A 84 -11.47 -9.01 20.86
CA LYS A 84 -12.73 -9.10 21.61
C LYS A 84 -13.51 -7.78 21.59
N LEU A 85 -12.82 -6.66 21.81
CA LEU A 85 -13.45 -5.32 21.87
C LEU A 85 -13.97 -4.85 20.51
N LEU A 86 -13.16 -5.00 19.45
CA LEU A 86 -13.43 -4.39 18.16
C LEU A 86 -14.11 -5.32 17.15
N SER A 87 -14.27 -6.61 17.44
CA SER A 87 -14.96 -7.54 16.53
C SER A 87 -16.40 -7.13 16.21
N LYS A 88 -17.07 -6.48 17.16
CA LYS A 88 -18.45 -6.00 16.96
C LYS A 88 -18.54 -4.89 15.90
N ILE A 89 -17.45 -4.15 15.69
CA ILE A 89 -17.33 -3.06 14.72
C ILE A 89 -16.69 -3.55 13.42
N MET A 90 -15.58 -4.25 13.51
CA MET A 90 -14.82 -4.69 12.34
C MET A 90 -15.55 -5.71 11.50
N LYS A 91 -16.26 -6.64 12.14
CA LYS A 91 -16.99 -7.70 11.43
C LYS A 91 -18.11 -7.17 10.52
N PRO A 92 -19.04 -6.31 10.95
CA PRO A 92 -20.07 -5.77 10.06
C PRO A 92 -19.51 -4.82 9.01
N ILE A 93 -18.47 -4.03 9.31
CA ILE A 93 -17.90 -3.03 8.40
C ILE A 93 -17.02 -3.70 7.35
N TYR A 94 -16.03 -4.49 7.77
CA TYR A 94 -15.00 -5.05 6.90
C TYR A 94 -15.13 -6.56 6.64
N ASP A 95 -15.97 -7.29 7.38
CA ASP A 95 -16.00 -8.76 7.43
C ASP A 95 -14.65 -9.35 7.90
N LEU A 96 -13.96 -8.62 8.75
CA LEU A 96 -12.67 -8.98 9.33
C LEU A 96 -12.78 -9.15 10.85
N PRO A 97 -11.89 -9.97 11.47
CA PRO A 97 -11.76 -10.02 12.92
C PRO A 97 -11.37 -8.67 13.50
N GLY A 98 -11.72 -8.40 14.75
CA GLY A 98 -11.34 -7.17 15.45
C GLY A 98 -9.82 -6.95 15.54
N ALA A 99 -9.04 -8.02 15.59
CA ALA A 99 -7.58 -7.96 15.58
C ALA A 99 -7.01 -7.20 14.37
N SER A 100 -7.69 -7.20 13.23
CA SER A 100 -7.25 -6.47 12.03
C SER A 100 -7.15 -4.96 12.23
N SER A 101 -7.86 -4.38 13.22
CA SER A 101 -7.74 -2.96 13.57
C SER A 101 -6.35 -2.56 14.07
N LEU A 102 -5.61 -3.47 14.70
CA LEU A 102 -4.21 -3.23 15.07
C LEU A 102 -3.33 -3.08 13.82
N GLY A 103 -3.54 -3.94 12.82
CA GLY A 103 -2.83 -3.82 11.55
C GLY A 103 -3.15 -2.52 10.82
N MET A 104 -4.42 -2.11 10.82
CA MET A 104 -4.86 -0.83 10.28
C MET A 104 -4.17 0.34 11.00
N LEU A 105 -4.13 0.33 12.32
CA LEU A 105 -3.46 1.36 13.12
C LEU A 105 -1.96 1.41 12.85
N ASN A 106 -1.31 0.24 12.81
CA ASN A 106 0.12 0.17 12.50
C ASN A 106 0.44 0.79 11.14
N CYS A 107 -0.36 0.51 10.10
CA CYS A 107 -0.17 1.10 8.79
C CYS A 107 -0.42 2.61 8.79
N TYR A 108 -1.44 3.09 9.49
CA TYR A 108 -1.73 4.52 9.61
C TYR A 108 -0.58 5.29 10.25
N LEU A 109 0.04 4.72 11.28
CA LEU A 109 1.15 5.33 12.01
C LEU A 109 2.50 5.19 11.29
N SER A 110 2.61 4.26 10.34
CA SER A 110 3.87 3.97 9.64
C SER A 110 3.69 3.85 8.12
N ASP A 111 3.55 2.63 7.59
CA ASP A 111 3.36 2.39 6.15
C ASP A 111 2.66 1.05 5.88
N ASN A 112 2.25 0.83 4.63
CA ASN A 112 1.45 -0.31 4.16
C ASN A 112 1.92 -1.68 4.68
N PRO A 113 3.22 -2.03 4.61
CA PRO A 113 3.67 -3.37 5.00
C PRO A 113 3.60 -3.64 6.51
N ALA A 114 3.35 -2.63 7.35
CA ALA A 114 3.32 -2.82 8.80
C ALA A 114 2.28 -3.85 9.27
N ILE A 115 1.18 -4.04 8.53
CA ILE A 115 0.16 -5.06 8.85
C ILE A 115 0.72 -6.49 8.74
N LEU A 116 1.73 -6.70 7.91
CA LEU A 116 2.32 -8.01 7.70
C LEU A 116 3.09 -8.50 8.92
N THR A 117 3.61 -7.60 9.76
CA THR A 117 4.29 -7.97 11.01
C THR A 117 3.35 -8.75 11.92
N LEU A 118 2.08 -8.38 11.96
CA LEU A 118 1.03 -9.11 12.65
C LEU A 118 0.59 -10.36 11.87
N ALA A 119 0.50 -10.30 10.55
CA ALA A 119 0.04 -11.41 9.72
C ALA A 119 0.96 -12.65 9.76
N HIS A 120 2.18 -12.52 10.28
CA HIS A 120 3.09 -13.64 10.51
C HIS A 120 2.99 -14.23 11.94
N ASP A 121 2.25 -13.59 12.85
CA ASP A 121 2.05 -14.03 14.23
C ASP A 121 0.87 -15.00 14.34
N ASP A 122 1.09 -16.19 14.94
CA ASP A 122 0.05 -17.21 15.08
C ASP A 122 -1.10 -16.78 16.01
N ASN A 123 -0.83 -15.96 17.04
CA ASN A 123 -1.89 -15.40 17.89
C ASN A 123 -2.78 -14.40 17.15
N PHE A 124 -2.28 -13.81 16.08
CA PHE A 124 -3.08 -12.96 15.20
C PHE A 124 -3.80 -13.79 14.13
N ARG A 125 -3.07 -14.67 13.44
CA ARG A 125 -3.57 -15.47 12.30
C ARG A 125 -4.76 -16.34 12.66
N ARG A 126 -4.80 -16.92 13.86
CA ARG A 126 -5.87 -17.82 14.31
C ARG A 126 -7.27 -17.21 14.27
N TYR A 127 -7.39 -15.89 14.26
CA TYR A 127 -8.69 -15.21 14.16
C TYR A 127 -9.22 -15.12 12.73
N PHE A 128 -8.38 -15.40 11.73
CA PHE A 128 -8.70 -15.19 10.32
C PHE A 128 -9.08 -16.48 9.62
N LYS A 129 -10.07 -16.36 8.74
CA LYS A 129 -10.34 -17.38 7.74
C LYS A 129 -9.42 -17.20 6.54
N LYS A 130 -9.18 -18.27 5.78
CA LYS A 130 -8.27 -18.23 4.60
C LYS A 130 -8.63 -17.12 3.63
N TYR A 131 -9.93 -16.90 3.35
CA TYR A 131 -10.36 -15.84 2.43
C TYR A 131 -10.12 -14.41 2.96
N GLN A 132 -9.91 -14.23 4.26
CA GLN A 132 -9.71 -12.92 4.88
C GLN A 132 -8.25 -12.45 4.82
N MET A 133 -7.30 -13.37 4.79
CA MET A 133 -5.87 -13.03 4.81
C MET A 133 -5.42 -12.14 3.65
N PRO A 134 -5.77 -12.43 2.38
CA PRO A 134 -5.37 -11.57 1.27
C PRO A 134 -5.91 -10.14 1.38
N ALA A 135 -7.08 -9.96 2.02
CA ALA A 135 -7.69 -8.64 2.18
C ALA A 135 -6.95 -7.75 3.20
N LEU A 136 -6.03 -8.31 4.01
CA LEU A 136 -5.13 -7.52 4.85
C LEU A 136 -4.24 -6.60 4.02
N THR A 137 -3.84 -7.01 2.81
CA THR A 137 -3.09 -6.15 1.88
C THR A 137 -3.89 -4.89 1.55
N ASN A 138 -5.17 -5.06 1.16
CA ASN A 138 -6.06 -3.94 0.85
C ASN A 138 -6.30 -3.04 2.07
N LEU A 139 -6.52 -3.64 3.25
CA LEU A 139 -6.73 -2.90 4.48
C LEU A 139 -5.48 -2.11 4.87
N GLY A 140 -4.31 -2.75 4.89
CA GLY A 140 -3.05 -2.11 5.27
C GLY A 140 -2.70 -0.96 4.33
N THR A 141 -2.81 -1.17 3.02
CA THR A 141 -2.50 -0.13 2.05
C THR A 141 -3.46 1.05 2.13
N ALA A 142 -4.75 0.82 2.40
CA ALA A 142 -5.73 1.90 2.52
C ALA A 142 -5.43 2.89 3.68
N PHE A 143 -4.60 2.48 4.62
CA PHE A 143 -4.15 3.30 5.76
C PHE A 143 -2.65 3.60 5.72
N GLY A 144 -1.95 3.20 4.66
CA GLY A 144 -0.51 3.40 4.55
C GLY A 144 -0.11 4.86 4.53
N MET A 145 0.95 5.20 5.29
CA MET A 145 1.44 6.58 5.47
C MET A 145 0.34 7.56 5.92
N GLY A 146 -0.72 7.08 6.57
CA GLY A 146 -1.91 7.89 6.88
C GLY A 146 -1.59 9.11 7.72
N LEU A 147 -0.81 8.95 8.79
CA LEU A 147 -0.39 10.05 9.65
C LEU A 147 0.47 11.08 8.91
N ILE A 148 1.46 10.61 8.14
CA ILE A 148 2.38 11.47 7.37
C ILE A 148 1.59 12.26 6.33
N THR A 149 0.75 11.58 5.55
CA THR A 149 -0.11 12.22 4.56
C THR A 149 -1.01 13.27 5.20
N THR A 150 -1.72 12.91 6.26
CA THR A 150 -2.65 13.80 6.95
C THR A 150 -1.96 15.03 7.52
N THR A 151 -0.86 14.85 8.26
CA THR A 151 -0.14 15.96 8.90
C THR A 151 0.52 16.88 7.88
N THR A 152 1.05 16.33 6.79
CA THR A 152 1.61 17.16 5.71
C THR A 152 0.53 18.00 5.04
N MET A 153 -0.62 17.41 4.71
CA MET A 153 -1.74 18.14 4.12
C MET A 153 -2.29 19.23 5.05
N MET A 154 -2.37 18.95 6.36
CA MET A 154 -2.75 19.95 7.38
C MET A 154 -1.78 21.13 7.45
N GLY A 155 -0.49 20.88 7.20
CA GLY A 155 0.57 21.90 7.26
C GLY A 155 0.68 22.79 6.02
N LEU A 156 -0.07 22.52 4.95
CA LEU A 156 -0.07 23.34 3.75
C LEU A 156 -0.79 24.69 3.99
N ASN A 157 -0.28 25.75 3.37
CA ASN A 157 -0.90 27.08 3.44
C ASN A 157 -2.13 27.16 2.51
N VAL A 158 -3.17 26.42 2.86
CA VAL A 158 -4.46 26.37 2.16
C VAL A 158 -5.56 26.59 3.21
N GLU A 159 -6.52 27.45 2.91
CA GLU A 159 -7.63 27.74 3.81
C GLU A 159 -8.41 26.45 4.15
N GLY A 160 -8.66 26.20 5.43
CA GLY A 160 -9.38 25.02 5.89
C GLY A 160 -8.62 23.70 5.73
N ALA A 161 -7.29 23.71 5.49
CA ALA A 161 -6.49 22.49 5.25
C ALA A 161 -6.64 21.42 6.34
N VAL A 162 -6.72 21.83 7.61
CA VAL A 162 -6.89 20.88 8.74
C VAL A 162 -8.21 20.13 8.63
N THR A 163 -9.33 20.85 8.49
CA THR A 163 -10.66 20.23 8.36
C THR A 163 -10.73 19.39 7.08
N SER A 164 -10.20 19.89 5.98
CA SER A 164 -10.17 19.19 4.70
C SER A 164 -9.38 17.88 4.77
N ALA A 165 -8.22 17.86 5.42
CA ALA A 165 -7.44 16.65 5.62
C ALA A 165 -8.17 15.61 6.49
N LEU A 166 -8.90 16.05 7.53
CA LEU A 166 -9.73 15.16 8.34
C LEU A 166 -10.90 14.58 7.53
N ILE A 167 -11.55 15.39 6.69
CA ILE A 167 -12.57 14.91 5.74
C ILE A 167 -11.95 13.87 4.79
N GLY A 168 -10.73 14.11 4.32
CA GLY A 168 -9.98 13.15 3.50
C GLY A 168 -9.76 11.81 4.19
N ASN A 169 -9.44 11.80 5.49
CA ASN A 169 -9.35 10.56 6.28
C ASN A 169 -10.68 9.78 6.30
N LEU A 170 -11.81 10.48 6.45
CA LEU A 170 -13.13 9.84 6.37
C LEU A 170 -13.38 9.24 4.98
N GLY A 171 -13.00 9.96 3.93
CA GLY A 171 -13.04 9.46 2.56
C GLY A 171 -12.21 8.17 2.38
N ALA A 172 -10.99 8.15 2.93
CA ALA A 172 -10.13 6.97 2.90
C ALA A 172 -10.73 5.78 3.67
N VAL A 173 -11.40 6.01 4.80
CA VAL A 173 -12.14 4.96 5.52
C VAL A 173 -13.23 4.37 4.63
N ILE A 174 -14.02 5.20 3.95
CA ILE A 174 -15.07 4.72 3.03
C ILE A 174 -14.45 3.91 1.88
N GLY A 175 -13.40 4.42 1.27
CA GLY A 175 -12.67 3.72 0.20
C GLY A 175 -12.07 2.40 0.66
N SER A 176 -11.52 2.34 1.88
CA SER A 176 -10.99 1.12 2.46
C SER A 176 -12.06 0.03 2.66
N ILE A 177 -13.25 0.42 3.07
CA ILE A 177 -14.39 -0.50 3.21
C ILE A 177 -14.73 -1.12 1.85
N VAL A 178 -14.82 -0.30 0.81
CA VAL A 178 -15.12 -0.78 -0.55
C VAL A 178 -14.00 -1.68 -1.06
N SER A 179 -12.75 -1.28 -0.93
CA SER A 179 -11.58 -2.06 -1.32
C SER A 179 -11.58 -3.45 -0.68
N VAL A 180 -11.68 -3.51 0.64
CA VAL A 180 -11.66 -4.75 1.42
C VAL A 180 -12.88 -5.62 1.07
N ARG A 181 -14.07 -5.05 0.99
CA ARG A 181 -15.29 -5.81 0.68
C ARG A 181 -15.27 -6.41 -0.72
N LEU A 182 -14.78 -5.68 -1.73
CA LEU A 182 -14.61 -6.21 -3.09
C LEU A 182 -13.58 -7.33 -3.11
N MET A 183 -12.46 -7.17 -2.42
CA MET A 183 -11.46 -8.23 -2.28
C MET A 183 -12.05 -9.49 -1.63
N MET A 184 -12.82 -9.33 -0.55
CA MET A 184 -13.51 -10.44 0.11
C MET A 184 -14.47 -11.20 -0.79
N GLN A 185 -15.20 -10.51 -1.68
CA GLN A 185 -16.08 -11.18 -2.65
C GLN A 185 -15.30 -12.08 -3.59
N ALA A 186 -14.11 -11.66 -4.01
CA ALA A 186 -13.26 -12.45 -4.87
C ALA A 186 -12.64 -13.63 -4.12
N THR A 187 -12.09 -13.40 -2.93
CA THR A 187 -11.38 -14.43 -2.15
C THR A 187 -12.31 -15.47 -1.55
N LYS A 188 -13.56 -15.13 -1.23
CA LYS A 188 -14.59 -16.12 -0.85
C LYS A 188 -14.84 -17.16 -1.94
N LYS A 189 -14.78 -16.75 -3.21
CA LYS A 189 -14.92 -17.68 -4.35
C LYS A 189 -13.68 -18.54 -4.55
N MET A 190 -12.50 -18.06 -4.13
CA MET A 190 -11.22 -18.76 -4.30
C MET A 190 -10.96 -19.76 -3.16
N TYR A 191 -11.24 -19.37 -1.91
CA TYR A 191 -10.84 -20.12 -0.71
C TYR A 191 -12.02 -20.67 0.11
N GLY A 192 -13.27 -20.43 -0.32
CA GLY A 192 -14.43 -20.78 0.50
C GLY A 192 -14.59 -19.83 1.70
N THR A 193 -15.54 -20.14 2.61
CA THR A 193 -15.89 -19.25 3.72
C THR A 193 -15.74 -19.88 5.11
N THR A 194 -15.35 -21.13 5.19
CA THR A 194 -15.34 -21.91 6.45
C THR A 194 -13.96 -22.10 7.03
N GLU A 195 -12.95 -22.29 6.19
CA GLU A 195 -11.60 -22.69 6.61
C GLU A 195 -10.85 -21.54 7.27
N PHE A 196 -10.30 -21.81 8.45
CA PHE A 196 -9.38 -20.93 9.14
C PHE A 196 -7.95 -21.06 8.58
N VAL A 197 -7.15 -20.02 8.81
CA VAL A 197 -5.74 -20.03 8.46
C VAL A 197 -5.01 -21.04 9.37
N GLU A 198 -4.17 -21.86 8.77
CA GLU A 198 -3.33 -22.78 9.51
C GLU A 198 -2.30 -21.99 10.34
N VAL A 199 -2.22 -22.29 11.63
CA VAL A 199 -1.18 -21.78 12.51
C VAL A 199 0.00 -22.75 12.49
N LYS A 200 1.20 -22.21 12.59
CA LYS A 200 2.43 -23.03 12.51
C LYS A 200 2.67 -23.89 13.74
N SER A 201 2.04 -23.53 14.87
CA SER A 201 2.17 -24.32 16.10
C SER A 201 1.43 -25.65 15.94
N SER A 202 2.15 -26.74 16.14
CA SER A 202 1.60 -28.10 16.15
C SER A 202 0.69 -28.43 17.35
N VAL A 203 0.55 -27.45 18.25
CA VAL A 203 -0.25 -27.59 19.48
C VAL A 203 -1.58 -26.87 19.27
N GLU A 204 -2.68 -27.60 19.48
CA GLU A 204 -4.02 -27.00 19.50
C GLU A 204 -4.12 -26.00 20.67
N ILE A 205 -4.32 -24.71 20.34
CA ILE A 205 -4.39 -23.65 21.34
C ILE A 205 -5.81 -23.68 21.94
N PRO A 206 -5.97 -23.99 23.26
CA PRO A 206 -7.29 -24.04 23.88
C PRO A 206 -8.06 -22.73 23.74
N GLU A 207 -9.38 -22.79 23.78
CA GLU A 207 -10.23 -21.60 23.79
C GLU A 207 -9.84 -20.65 24.95
N ASN A 208 -9.85 -19.35 24.67
CA ASN A 208 -9.45 -18.31 25.62
C ASN A 208 -8.00 -18.37 26.13
N SER A 209 -7.13 -19.13 25.48
CA SER A 209 -5.70 -19.24 25.79
C SER A 209 -4.85 -18.63 24.67
N ARG A 210 -3.59 -18.35 24.95
CA ARG A 210 -2.58 -17.93 23.98
C ARG A 210 -1.28 -18.66 24.20
N VAL A 211 -0.49 -18.77 23.15
CA VAL A 211 0.89 -19.24 23.24
C VAL A 211 1.73 -18.12 23.87
N VAL A 212 2.52 -18.47 24.86
CA VAL A 212 3.48 -17.58 25.53
C VAL A 212 4.85 -18.22 25.55
N ARG A 213 5.89 -17.41 25.58
CA ARG A 213 7.28 -17.87 25.68
C ARG A 213 7.55 -18.40 27.10
N GLU A 214 8.56 -19.24 27.23
CA GLU A 214 9.04 -19.71 28.52
C GLU A 214 9.83 -18.60 29.23
N GLY A 215 9.84 -18.62 30.57
CA GLY A 215 10.63 -17.71 31.40
C GLY A 215 9.84 -16.66 32.16
N SER A 216 10.55 -15.76 32.83
CA SER A 216 9.97 -14.66 33.59
C SER A 216 9.32 -13.60 32.67
N ALA A 217 8.42 -12.78 33.19
CA ALA A 217 7.78 -11.71 32.42
C ALA A 217 8.81 -10.77 31.75
N GLY A 218 9.92 -10.45 32.45
CA GLY A 218 10.99 -9.62 31.90
C GLY A 218 11.74 -10.31 30.75
N SER A 219 12.06 -11.59 30.90
CA SER A 219 12.69 -12.38 29.83
C SER A 219 11.79 -12.45 28.59
N ARG A 220 10.51 -12.75 28.80
CA ARG A 220 9.50 -12.80 27.72
C ARG A 220 9.33 -11.44 27.02
N PHE A 221 9.39 -10.35 27.78
CA PHE A 221 9.32 -8.99 27.22
C PHE A 221 10.47 -8.74 26.23
N ILE A 222 11.72 -9.00 26.64
CA ILE A 222 12.89 -8.79 25.78
C ILE A 222 12.85 -9.71 24.57
N GLN A 223 12.53 -11.00 24.77
CA GLN A 223 12.42 -11.96 23.64
C GLN A 223 11.33 -11.56 22.66
N ALA A 224 10.16 -11.11 23.14
CA ALA A 224 9.06 -10.67 22.28
C ALA A 224 9.44 -9.47 21.40
N ILE A 225 10.17 -8.50 21.95
CA ILE A 225 10.69 -7.36 21.18
C ILE A 225 11.67 -7.83 20.09
N LEU A 226 12.66 -8.64 20.49
CA LEU A 226 13.72 -9.06 19.56
C LEU A 226 13.17 -9.96 18.45
N ASP A 227 12.30 -10.93 18.76
CA ASP A 227 11.70 -11.82 17.77
C ASP A 227 10.74 -11.05 16.86
N GLY A 228 9.93 -10.14 17.42
CA GLY A 228 9.08 -9.26 16.62
C GLY A 228 9.91 -8.35 15.69
N GLY A 229 11.03 -7.84 16.18
CA GLY A 229 11.97 -7.05 15.37
C GLY A 229 12.58 -7.86 14.22
N LYS A 230 12.95 -9.14 14.44
CA LYS A 230 13.43 -10.04 13.37
C LYS A 230 12.38 -10.22 12.27
N VAL A 231 11.12 -10.41 12.62
CA VAL A 231 10.02 -10.46 11.64
C VAL A 231 10.01 -9.19 10.78
N GLY A 232 10.25 -8.02 11.40
CA GLY A 232 10.35 -6.75 10.67
C GLY A 232 11.52 -6.71 9.68
N VAL A 233 12.69 -7.30 10.03
CA VAL A 233 13.83 -7.44 9.10
C VAL A 233 13.48 -8.33 7.92
N ASP A 234 12.95 -9.53 8.18
CA ASP A 234 12.59 -10.50 7.14
C ASP A 234 11.58 -9.89 6.14
N MET A 235 10.65 -9.10 6.67
CA MET A 235 9.70 -8.37 5.86
C MET A 235 10.35 -7.29 5.02
N GLY A 236 11.19 -6.46 5.63
CA GLY A 236 11.93 -5.42 4.92
C GLY A 236 12.73 -5.99 3.75
N LEU A 237 13.37 -7.14 3.94
CA LEU A 237 14.08 -7.83 2.87
C LEU A 237 13.14 -8.38 1.79
N SER A 238 11.98 -8.90 2.17
CA SER A 238 11.02 -9.49 1.23
C SER A 238 10.40 -8.50 0.26
N ILE A 239 10.26 -7.23 0.64
CA ILE A 239 9.68 -6.20 -0.21
C ILE A 239 10.68 -5.60 -1.22
N ILE A 240 12.00 -5.76 -1.00
CA ILE A 240 13.04 -5.14 -1.83
C ILE A 240 12.84 -5.41 -3.33
N PRO A 241 12.68 -6.66 -3.81
CA PRO A 241 12.54 -6.90 -5.24
C PRO A 241 11.31 -6.20 -5.84
N GLY A 242 10.17 -6.24 -5.14
CA GLY A 242 8.94 -5.59 -5.56
C GLY A 242 9.11 -4.07 -5.65
N VAL A 243 9.64 -3.45 -4.61
CA VAL A 243 9.84 -2.00 -4.57
C VAL A 243 10.88 -1.58 -5.61
N VAL A 244 12.07 -2.16 -5.63
CA VAL A 244 13.12 -1.72 -6.55
C VAL A 244 12.73 -1.90 -8.02
N ILE A 245 12.15 -3.04 -8.39
CA ILE A 245 11.79 -3.29 -9.80
C ILE A 245 10.54 -2.49 -10.19
N ILE A 246 9.45 -2.66 -9.45
CA ILE A 246 8.15 -2.10 -9.86
C ILE A 246 8.11 -0.59 -9.66
N CYS A 247 8.59 -0.07 -8.53
CA CYS A 247 8.62 1.39 -8.33
C CYS A 247 9.55 2.09 -9.31
N THR A 248 10.71 1.53 -9.66
CA THR A 248 11.57 2.11 -10.71
C THR A 248 10.81 2.25 -12.03
N LEU A 249 10.10 1.20 -12.47
CA LEU A 249 9.30 1.26 -13.68
C LEU A 249 8.17 2.30 -13.59
N VAL A 250 7.45 2.33 -12.46
CA VAL A 250 6.35 3.28 -12.25
C VAL A 250 6.88 4.71 -12.22
N ILE A 251 7.99 4.98 -11.54
CA ILE A 251 8.62 6.32 -11.47
C ILE A 251 9.03 6.78 -12.87
N ILE A 252 9.68 5.92 -13.67
CA ILE A 252 10.04 6.26 -15.05
C ILE A 252 8.81 6.60 -15.89
N LEU A 253 7.69 5.92 -15.70
CA LEU A 253 6.46 6.20 -16.43
C LEU A 253 5.70 7.43 -15.90
N THR A 254 5.92 7.80 -14.64
CA THR A 254 5.17 8.87 -13.96
C THR A 254 5.89 10.21 -14.01
N ASN A 255 7.19 10.23 -13.70
CA ASN A 255 7.94 11.47 -13.57
C ASN A 255 8.31 12.06 -14.93
N GLY A 256 8.70 13.34 -14.93
CA GLY A 256 9.27 14.05 -16.08
C GLY A 256 10.80 14.07 -16.06
N PRO A 257 11.40 14.90 -16.95
CA PRO A 257 12.82 15.21 -16.89
C PRO A 257 13.17 16.00 -15.61
N GLY A 258 14.47 16.16 -15.33
CA GLY A 258 14.95 16.94 -14.19
C GLY A 258 14.51 18.41 -14.19
N ALA A 259 14.96 19.18 -13.19
CA ALA A 259 14.47 20.53 -12.89
C ALA A 259 14.56 21.53 -14.06
N GLU A 260 15.53 21.36 -14.96
CA GLU A 260 15.74 22.24 -16.13
C GLU A 260 15.08 21.69 -17.41
N GLY A 261 14.22 20.66 -17.30
CA GLY A 261 13.59 20.02 -18.46
C GLY A 261 14.54 19.14 -19.26
N VAL A 262 15.73 18.83 -18.74
CA VAL A 262 16.77 18.03 -19.37
C VAL A 262 16.96 16.71 -18.62
N TYR A 263 17.24 15.65 -19.36
CA TYR A 263 17.59 14.35 -18.77
C TYR A 263 19.07 14.30 -18.47
N THR A 264 19.42 14.06 -17.21
CA THR A 264 20.80 13.99 -16.72
C THR A 264 21.20 12.59 -16.30
N GLY A 265 20.23 11.68 -16.19
CA GLY A 265 20.40 10.36 -15.60
C GLY A 265 20.29 10.40 -14.06
N ALA A 266 19.75 11.48 -13.49
CA ALA A 266 19.49 11.55 -12.05
C ALA A 266 18.42 10.54 -11.61
N ALA A 267 18.41 10.23 -10.31
CA ALA A 267 17.35 9.43 -9.73
C ALA A 267 15.98 10.09 -9.94
N ASN A 268 14.96 9.26 -10.10
CA ASN A 268 13.56 9.68 -10.19
C ASN A 268 13.20 10.55 -11.42
N GLU A 269 14.02 10.59 -12.47
CA GLU A 269 13.63 11.12 -13.77
C GLU A 269 12.71 10.12 -14.50
N GLY A 270 11.90 10.58 -15.46
CA GLY A 270 10.98 9.72 -16.20
C GLY A 270 10.38 10.38 -17.45
N VAL A 271 9.48 9.68 -18.10
CA VAL A 271 8.92 10.08 -19.41
C VAL A 271 7.52 10.68 -19.34
N GLY A 272 6.89 10.71 -18.16
CA GLY A 272 5.60 11.37 -17.93
C GLY A 272 4.41 10.77 -18.67
N ILE A 273 4.44 9.47 -18.96
CA ILE A 273 3.35 8.79 -19.70
C ILE A 273 2.09 8.71 -18.84
N LEU A 274 2.22 8.37 -17.54
CA LEU A 274 1.05 8.23 -16.67
C LEU A 274 0.32 9.56 -16.44
N PRO A 275 0.98 10.69 -16.16
CA PRO A 275 0.33 12.01 -16.13
C PRO A 275 -0.33 12.40 -17.47
N TRP A 276 0.32 12.06 -18.59
CA TRP A 276 -0.27 12.32 -19.91
C TRP A 276 -1.57 11.51 -20.13
N ILE A 277 -1.60 10.22 -19.75
CA ILE A 277 -2.83 9.40 -19.77
C ILE A 277 -3.88 10.03 -18.86
N GLY A 278 -3.49 10.43 -17.64
CA GLY A 278 -4.38 11.07 -16.68
C GLY A 278 -5.02 12.36 -17.24
N SER A 279 -4.24 13.19 -17.92
CA SER A 279 -4.79 14.41 -18.54
C SER A 279 -5.86 14.09 -19.61
N LYS A 280 -5.75 12.98 -20.32
CA LYS A 280 -6.78 12.49 -21.26
C LYS A 280 -8.04 11.99 -20.56
N LEU A 281 -7.92 11.55 -19.33
CA LEU A 281 -9.04 11.07 -18.49
C LEU A 281 -9.66 12.19 -17.64
N SER A 282 -9.19 13.43 -17.76
CA SER A 282 -9.64 14.56 -16.94
C SER A 282 -11.16 14.80 -17.03
N PHE A 283 -11.78 14.54 -18.19
CA PHE A 283 -13.23 14.69 -18.38
C PHE A 283 -14.07 13.77 -17.48
N ILE A 284 -13.51 12.66 -17.00
CA ILE A 284 -14.14 11.77 -16.02
C ILE A 284 -13.69 12.13 -14.60
N LEU A 285 -12.38 12.33 -14.42
CA LEU A 285 -11.79 12.44 -13.09
C LEU A 285 -12.06 13.82 -12.45
N SER A 286 -12.14 14.89 -13.25
CA SER A 286 -12.46 16.21 -12.71
C SER A 286 -13.88 16.31 -12.12
N PRO A 287 -14.94 15.83 -12.79
CA PRO A 287 -16.27 15.80 -12.20
C PRO A 287 -16.39 14.88 -10.99
N LEU A 288 -15.60 13.77 -10.97
CA LEU A 288 -15.65 12.79 -9.88
C LEU A 288 -15.04 13.34 -8.60
N PHE A 289 -14.03 14.18 -8.69
CA PHE A 289 -13.22 14.66 -7.57
C PHE A 289 -13.39 16.16 -7.30
N GLY A 290 -14.03 16.92 -8.18
CA GLY A 290 -14.22 18.37 -8.02
C GLY A 290 -12.92 19.15 -8.01
N PHE A 291 -11.92 18.74 -8.79
CA PHE A 291 -10.61 19.40 -8.82
C PHE A 291 -10.69 20.87 -9.27
N SER A 292 -9.97 21.73 -8.55
CA SER A 292 -9.91 23.17 -8.83
C SER A 292 -9.02 23.50 -10.04
N SER A 293 -8.09 22.61 -10.40
CA SER A 293 -7.20 22.82 -11.53
C SER A 293 -7.00 21.53 -12.34
N PRO A 294 -6.76 21.61 -13.67
CA PRO A 294 -6.49 20.44 -14.49
C PRO A 294 -5.24 19.66 -14.05
N GLU A 295 -4.26 20.36 -13.49
CA GLU A 295 -3.00 19.78 -13.01
C GLU A 295 -3.20 18.88 -11.77
N ALA A 296 -4.28 19.09 -11.02
CA ALA A 296 -4.64 18.31 -9.83
C ALA A 296 -4.68 16.81 -10.08
N ILE A 297 -4.99 16.40 -11.32
CA ILE A 297 -5.02 15.00 -11.75
C ILE A 297 -3.65 14.31 -11.64
N ALA A 298 -2.56 15.07 -11.67
CA ALA A 298 -1.23 14.51 -11.52
C ALA A 298 -1.01 13.88 -10.12
N VAL A 299 -1.69 14.38 -9.09
CA VAL A 299 -1.54 13.89 -7.71
C VAL A 299 -2.04 12.44 -7.56
N PRO A 300 -3.30 12.09 -7.90
CA PRO A 300 -3.76 10.71 -7.85
C PRO A 300 -2.89 9.75 -8.66
N ILE A 301 -2.47 10.15 -9.85
CA ILE A 301 -1.65 9.29 -10.72
C ILE A 301 -0.27 9.06 -10.10
N THR A 302 0.34 10.09 -9.53
CA THR A 302 1.63 9.95 -8.85
C THR A 302 1.49 9.08 -7.60
N ALA A 303 0.36 9.16 -6.88
CA ALA A 303 0.10 8.35 -5.70
C ALA A 303 0.05 6.83 -5.99
N LEU A 304 -0.28 6.42 -7.22
CA LEU A 304 -0.23 5.01 -7.63
C LEU A 304 1.18 4.40 -7.47
N GLY A 305 2.21 5.21 -7.72
CA GLY A 305 3.61 4.79 -7.62
C GLY A 305 4.29 5.21 -6.32
N SER A 306 3.99 6.41 -5.82
CA SER A 306 4.65 6.97 -4.64
C SER A 306 3.82 8.08 -4.00
N THR A 307 3.36 7.83 -2.77
CA THR A 307 2.69 8.86 -1.96
C THR A 307 3.62 10.04 -1.62
N GLY A 308 4.87 9.78 -1.31
CA GLY A 308 5.84 10.84 -1.03
C GLY A 308 5.99 11.80 -2.20
N ALA A 309 6.10 11.28 -3.43
CA ALA A 309 6.14 12.10 -4.64
C ALA A 309 4.83 12.87 -4.89
N ALA A 310 3.68 12.23 -4.63
CA ALA A 310 2.37 12.86 -4.74
C ALA A 310 2.23 14.04 -3.75
N ILE A 311 2.58 13.84 -2.49
CA ILE A 311 2.58 14.89 -1.45
C ILE A 311 3.51 16.04 -1.85
N GLY A 312 4.70 15.75 -2.37
CA GLY A 312 5.61 16.76 -2.90
C GLY A 312 5.02 17.56 -4.05
N THR A 313 4.22 16.93 -4.92
CA THR A 313 3.49 17.60 -6.00
C THR A 313 2.42 18.51 -5.44
N VAL A 314 1.63 18.07 -4.45
CA VAL A 314 0.62 18.91 -3.78
C VAL A 314 1.26 20.13 -3.15
N ALA A 315 2.39 19.98 -2.43
CA ALA A 315 3.09 21.09 -1.81
C ALA A 315 3.53 22.16 -2.84
N LYS A 316 4.06 21.74 -3.99
CA LYS A 316 4.40 22.65 -5.10
C LYS A 316 3.18 23.37 -5.67
N MET A 317 2.08 22.67 -5.85
CA MET A 317 0.83 23.27 -6.36
C MET A 317 0.22 24.24 -5.35
N ALA A 318 0.23 23.91 -4.06
CA ALA A 318 -0.24 24.79 -2.98
C ALA A 318 0.58 26.07 -2.89
N ALA A 319 1.91 26.02 -3.05
CA ALA A 319 2.80 27.18 -3.04
C ALA A 319 2.47 28.20 -4.14
N VAL A 320 1.83 27.78 -5.24
CA VAL A 320 1.41 28.67 -6.36
C VAL A 320 -0.11 28.89 -6.38
N GLY A 321 -0.84 28.58 -5.30
CA GLY A 321 -2.27 28.84 -5.16
C GLY A 321 -3.18 27.96 -6.03
N LYS A 322 -2.72 26.79 -6.47
CA LYS A 322 -3.46 25.85 -7.35
C LYS A 322 -4.13 24.70 -6.59
N VAL A 323 -4.34 24.82 -5.29
CA VAL A 323 -4.94 23.80 -4.44
C VAL A 323 -6.02 24.44 -3.58
N SER A 324 -7.22 23.92 -3.65
CA SER A 324 -8.36 24.31 -2.80
C SER A 324 -8.50 23.38 -1.58
N GLY A 325 -9.38 23.71 -0.64
CA GLY A 325 -9.74 22.84 0.48
C GLY A 325 -10.32 21.51 0.01
N ASN A 326 -11.14 21.51 -1.08
CA ASN A 326 -11.64 20.27 -1.69
C ASN A 326 -10.48 19.39 -2.21
N ASP A 327 -9.50 20.00 -2.87
CA ASP A 327 -8.34 19.25 -3.36
C ASP A 327 -7.57 18.62 -2.20
N ILE A 328 -7.38 19.34 -1.08
CA ILE A 328 -6.74 18.78 0.13
C ILE A 328 -7.50 17.56 0.63
N ALA A 329 -8.84 17.62 0.71
CA ALA A 329 -9.62 16.47 1.16
C ALA A 329 -9.46 15.26 0.22
N VAL A 330 -9.58 15.48 -1.07
CA VAL A 330 -9.46 14.42 -2.09
C VAL A 330 -8.04 13.85 -2.14
N PHE A 331 -7.02 14.72 -2.13
CA PHE A 331 -5.62 14.30 -2.14
C PHE A 331 -5.25 13.51 -0.89
N THR A 332 -5.71 13.93 0.29
CA THR A 332 -5.51 13.16 1.53
C THR A 332 -6.10 11.77 1.41
N ALA A 333 -7.35 11.67 0.96
CA ALA A 333 -8.04 10.39 0.81
C ALA A 333 -7.32 9.45 -0.18
N ILE A 334 -6.96 9.97 -1.35
CA ILE A 334 -6.35 9.17 -2.42
C ILE A 334 -4.89 8.83 -2.08
N CYS A 335 -4.09 9.79 -1.61
CA CYS A 335 -2.68 9.54 -1.26
C CYS A 335 -2.57 8.54 -0.11
N MET A 336 -3.48 8.58 0.86
CA MET A 336 -3.54 7.59 1.92
C MET A 336 -4.01 6.23 1.38
N CYS A 337 -5.10 6.17 0.62
CA CYS A 337 -5.66 4.92 0.14
C CYS A 337 -4.76 4.26 -0.92
N TRP A 338 -4.21 5.02 -1.84
CA TRP A 338 -3.33 4.50 -2.90
C TRP A 338 -1.84 4.50 -2.55
N SER A 339 -1.44 4.80 -1.41
CA SER A 339 -0.08 4.82 -0.86
C SER A 339 0.97 3.95 -1.60
N GLY A 340 1.27 4.25 -2.88
CA GLY A 340 2.19 3.48 -3.72
C GLY A 340 1.76 2.04 -3.96
N TYR A 341 0.46 1.76 -4.03
CA TYR A 341 -0.09 0.41 -3.92
C TYR A 341 0.31 -0.53 -5.05
N ILE A 342 0.62 -0.04 -6.25
CA ILE A 342 0.92 -0.92 -7.39
C ILE A 342 2.09 -1.85 -7.05
N SER A 343 3.16 -1.30 -6.45
CA SER A 343 4.33 -2.08 -6.06
C SER A 343 4.12 -2.80 -4.73
N THR A 344 3.58 -2.09 -3.73
CA THR A 344 3.44 -2.65 -2.37
C THR A 344 2.45 -3.80 -2.33
N HIS A 345 1.34 -3.75 -3.08
CA HIS A 345 0.39 -4.88 -3.16
C HIS A 345 1.05 -6.14 -3.67
N ILE A 346 1.84 -6.05 -4.75
CA ILE A 346 2.52 -7.22 -5.33
C ILE A 346 3.45 -7.85 -4.29
N ALA A 347 4.27 -7.02 -3.61
CA ALA A 347 5.19 -7.49 -2.58
C ALA A 347 4.45 -8.07 -1.36
N MET A 348 3.39 -7.41 -0.90
CA MET A 348 2.61 -7.86 0.26
C MET A 348 1.85 -9.16 -0.02
N MET A 349 1.26 -9.32 -1.20
CA MET A 349 0.58 -10.56 -1.60
C MET A 349 1.55 -11.72 -1.71
N ASP A 350 2.78 -11.46 -2.15
CA ASP A 350 3.86 -12.45 -2.14
C ASP A 350 4.24 -12.84 -0.72
N ALA A 351 4.49 -11.87 0.15
CA ALA A 351 4.84 -12.10 1.56
C ALA A 351 3.75 -12.86 2.34
N LEU A 352 2.47 -12.66 1.99
CA LEU A 352 1.34 -13.41 2.56
C LEU A 352 1.17 -14.82 1.97
N GLY A 353 1.91 -15.17 0.90
CA GLY A 353 1.75 -16.45 0.19
C GLY A 353 0.45 -16.56 -0.61
N THR A 354 -0.10 -15.42 -1.08
CA THR A 354 -1.40 -15.35 -1.77
C THR A 354 -1.28 -14.68 -3.16
N LYS A 355 -0.18 -14.95 -3.86
CA LYS A 355 0.16 -14.36 -5.18
C LYS A 355 -0.94 -14.47 -6.22
N GLU A 356 -1.67 -15.60 -6.22
CA GLU A 356 -2.75 -15.90 -7.15
C GLU A 356 -3.93 -14.92 -7.06
N ALA A 357 -4.08 -14.24 -5.91
CA ALA A 357 -5.11 -13.24 -5.70
C ALA A 357 -4.65 -11.79 -5.98
N THR A 358 -3.38 -11.56 -6.38
CA THR A 358 -2.80 -10.22 -6.58
C THR A 358 -3.60 -9.37 -7.55
N GLY A 359 -4.01 -9.92 -8.70
CA GLY A 359 -4.82 -9.17 -9.67
C GLY A 359 -6.17 -8.72 -9.11
N LYS A 360 -6.78 -9.52 -8.23
CA LYS A 360 -8.03 -9.16 -7.54
C LYS A 360 -7.79 -8.06 -6.50
N ALA A 361 -6.66 -8.13 -5.76
CA ALA A 361 -6.26 -7.11 -4.82
C ALA A 361 -6.05 -5.75 -5.51
N LEU A 362 -5.32 -5.71 -6.62
CA LEU A 362 -5.07 -4.50 -7.40
C LEU A 362 -6.39 -3.88 -7.90
N ILE A 363 -7.27 -4.66 -8.52
CA ILE A 363 -8.53 -4.15 -9.07
C ILE A 363 -9.42 -3.61 -7.94
N SER A 364 -9.63 -4.37 -6.87
CA SER A 364 -10.48 -3.96 -5.76
C SER A 364 -9.93 -2.72 -5.06
N HIS A 365 -8.60 -2.60 -4.98
CA HIS A 365 -7.97 -1.45 -4.34
C HIS A 365 -7.97 -0.20 -5.23
N THR A 366 -7.82 -0.35 -6.55
CA THR A 366 -8.02 0.74 -7.50
C THR A 366 -9.40 1.36 -7.33
N ILE A 367 -10.43 0.52 -7.30
CA ILE A 367 -11.83 0.98 -7.10
C ILE A 367 -11.96 1.65 -5.72
N GLY A 368 -11.39 1.05 -4.68
CA GLY A 368 -11.39 1.61 -3.33
C GLY A 368 -10.83 3.02 -3.26
N GLY A 369 -9.69 3.29 -3.91
CA GLY A 369 -9.09 4.62 -3.95
C GLY A 369 -9.89 5.65 -4.75
N LEU A 370 -10.50 5.24 -5.87
CA LEU A 370 -11.44 6.11 -6.60
C LEU A 370 -12.63 6.48 -5.72
N VAL A 371 -13.19 5.51 -5.00
CA VAL A 371 -14.29 5.77 -4.05
C VAL A 371 -13.84 6.63 -2.89
N ALA A 372 -12.60 6.46 -2.38
CA ALA A 372 -12.04 7.31 -1.33
C ALA A 372 -12.02 8.78 -1.72
N GLY A 373 -11.51 9.08 -2.92
CA GLY A 373 -11.47 10.44 -3.44
C GLY A 373 -12.86 11.03 -3.69
N ALA A 374 -13.76 10.26 -4.32
CA ALA A 374 -15.12 10.70 -4.57
C ALA A 374 -15.91 10.93 -3.25
N ALA A 375 -15.74 10.04 -2.27
CA ALA A 375 -16.34 10.20 -0.95
C ALA A 375 -15.80 11.44 -0.23
N ALA A 376 -14.50 11.71 -0.30
CA ALA A 376 -13.91 12.91 0.27
C ALA A 376 -14.47 14.18 -0.37
N HIS A 377 -14.62 14.20 -1.71
CA HIS A 377 -15.26 15.32 -2.42
C HIS A 377 -16.70 15.55 -1.95
N ILE A 378 -17.52 14.50 -1.93
CA ILE A 378 -18.93 14.59 -1.48
C ILE A 378 -19.02 15.06 -0.03
N LEU A 379 -18.20 14.48 0.87
CA LEU A 379 -18.17 14.88 2.27
C LEU A 379 -17.74 16.35 2.41
N TYR A 380 -16.73 16.80 1.64
CA TYR A 380 -16.32 18.19 1.64
C TYR A 380 -17.46 19.13 1.22
N MET A 381 -18.16 18.79 0.15
CA MET A 381 -19.32 19.58 -0.29
C MET A 381 -20.41 19.65 0.78
N ILE A 382 -20.76 18.51 1.41
CA ILE A 382 -21.76 18.47 2.49
C ILE A 382 -21.33 19.34 3.67
N PHE A 383 -20.06 19.25 4.10
CA PHE A 383 -19.53 20.02 5.23
C PHE A 383 -19.52 21.54 5.01
N HIS A 384 -19.48 21.98 3.76
CA HIS A 384 -19.47 23.41 3.39
C HIS A 384 -20.83 23.92 2.91
N MET A 385 -21.88 23.09 2.98
CA MET A 385 -23.28 23.49 2.74
C MET A 385 -23.93 24.06 4.00
N PHE A 386 -23.35 23.80 5.15
CA PHE A 386 -23.80 24.24 6.47
C PHE A 386 -22.77 25.12 7.15
#